data_aa74914d57b1371a107d3e41eef30c89
#
_entry.id   aa74914d57b1371a107d3e41eef30c89
#
_cell.length_a   1.000
_cell.length_b   1.000
_cell.length_c   1.000
_cell.angle_alpha   90.00
_cell.angle_beta   90.00
_cell.angle_gamma   90.00
#
_symmetry.space_group_name_H-M   'P 1'
#
loop_
_entity.id
_entity.type
_entity.pdbx_description
1 polymer ?
#
loop_
_entity_poly.entity_id
_entity_poly.type
_entity_poly.pdbx_seq_one_letter_code
_entity_poly.pdbx_strand_id
1 'polypeptide(L)'
;MKIIIDGLGRMGGQIAEKLLEGGHEVVAHNRSPEPIDEMVAKGAIAAYTKEEAVAAFAGEPILVWIMIPASVIDTAIDEWTALAPEGSNIIDGGNSDYRGDSARSERVSAKGCNLLDIGTSGGVHGMKRGFCMMVGGNRSIYEYVSPLLDTLAAPSGAHSHFGPSGAGHYVKMVHNAIEYGMMQSLAEGYRMLREGPIRDIDLARAGEVWQHSSVVTSWLNELSAEALSESPELEGIDGVVAESGEARWTLETANELGIPLPAIQASFDVRLASQEGEVNFATKLLAAQRNKFGGHDINGKQ
;
A
#
# COMPACT_ATOMS: atom_id res chain seq x y z
N MET A 1 -17.80 -3.15 14.79
CA MET A 1 -18.50 -2.75 13.55
C MET A 1 -18.50 -3.94 12.60
N LYS A 2 -19.45 -3.97 11.65
CA LYS A 2 -19.48 -4.98 10.58
C LYS A 2 -18.95 -4.34 9.28
N ILE A 3 -18.10 -5.06 8.55
CA ILE A 3 -17.47 -4.57 7.32
C ILE A 3 -17.26 -5.71 6.32
N ILE A 4 -17.46 -5.42 5.03
CA ILE A 4 -17.07 -6.28 3.93
C ILE A 4 -15.62 -5.95 3.54
N ILE A 5 -14.77 -6.95 3.41
CA ILE A 5 -13.46 -6.82 2.76
C ILE A 5 -13.54 -7.48 1.40
N ASP A 6 -13.43 -6.69 0.34
CA ASP A 6 -13.42 -7.14 -1.05
C ASP A 6 -11.99 -7.16 -1.59
N GLY A 7 -11.49 -8.35 -1.83
CA GLY A 7 -10.11 -8.60 -2.20
C GLY A 7 -9.23 -9.01 -1.02
N LEU A 8 -9.01 -10.31 -0.90
CA LEU A 8 -8.27 -10.96 0.20
C LEU A 8 -6.84 -11.34 -0.23
N GLY A 9 -6.22 -10.49 -1.03
CA GLY A 9 -4.80 -10.60 -1.36
C GLY A 9 -3.89 -10.30 -0.16
N ARG A 10 -2.58 -10.11 -0.42
CA ARG A 10 -1.57 -9.88 0.63
C ARG A 10 -1.95 -8.80 1.65
N MET A 11 -2.45 -7.65 1.19
CA MET A 11 -2.85 -6.56 2.07
C MET A 11 -4.26 -6.74 2.62
N GLY A 12 -5.23 -7.04 1.75
CA GLY A 12 -6.63 -7.18 2.16
C GLY A 12 -6.86 -8.32 3.13
N GLY A 13 -6.17 -9.46 2.96
CA GLY A 13 -6.20 -10.56 3.92
C GLY A 13 -5.68 -10.16 5.31
N GLN A 14 -4.58 -9.40 5.38
CA GLN A 14 -4.06 -8.88 6.66
C GLN A 14 -5.01 -7.86 7.30
N ILE A 15 -5.63 -6.99 6.51
CA ILE A 15 -6.64 -6.03 7.00
C ILE A 15 -7.83 -6.79 7.58
N ALA A 16 -8.35 -7.80 6.87
CA ALA A 16 -9.44 -8.63 7.33
C ALA A 16 -9.11 -9.34 8.66
N GLU A 17 -7.96 -9.99 8.73
CA GLU A 17 -7.48 -10.68 9.92
C GLU A 17 -7.32 -9.74 11.12
N LYS A 18 -6.67 -8.59 10.91
CA LYS A 18 -6.47 -7.60 11.97
C LYS A 18 -7.77 -7.01 12.50
N LEU A 19 -8.76 -6.82 11.65
CA LEU A 19 -10.09 -6.37 12.06
C LEU A 19 -10.82 -7.45 12.87
N LEU A 20 -10.71 -8.73 12.50
CA LEU A 20 -11.24 -9.85 13.27
C LEU A 20 -10.60 -9.92 14.67
N GLU A 21 -9.26 -9.83 14.76
CA GLU A 21 -8.54 -9.78 16.03
C GLU A 21 -8.97 -8.60 16.91
N GLY A 22 -9.31 -7.46 16.27
CA GLY A 22 -9.84 -6.27 16.93
C GLY A 22 -11.31 -6.36 17.35
N GLY A 23 -11.97 -7.50 17.14
CA GLY A 23 -13.37 -7.73 17.54
C GLY A 23 -14.41 -7.13 16.59
N HIS A 24 -14.04 -6.83 15.36
CA HIS A 24 -14.99 -6.43 14.32
C HIS A 24 -15.57 -7.64 13.59
N GLU A 25 -16.78 -7.52 13.06
CA GLU A 25 -17.39 -8.54 12.20
C GLU A 25 -16.93 -8.32 10.75
N VAL A 26 -16.20 -9.27 10.19
CA VAL A 26 -15.71 -9.20 8.82
C VAL A 26 -16.53 -10.14 7.93
N VAL A 27 -17.08 -9.60 6.86
CA VAL A 27 -17.64 -10.38 5.74
C VAL A 27 -16.55 -10.47 4.68
N ALA A 28 -16.06 -11.67 4.45
CA ALA A 28 -14.94 -11.94 3.54
C ALA A 28 -15.45 -12.20 2.13
N HIS A 29 -15.07 -11.34 1.18
CA HIS A 29 -15.36 -11.50 -0.25
C HIS A 29 -14.09 -11.46 -1.08
N ASN A 30 -14.00 -12.34 -2.08
CA ASN A 30 -12.89 -12.41 -3.02
C ASN A 30 -13.33 -13.12 -4.29
N ARG A 31 -12.63 -12.85 -5.40
CA ARG A 31 -12.91 -13.50 -6.69
C ARG A 31 -12.78 -15.04 -6.65
N SER A 32 -11.77 -15.54 -5.95
CA SER A 32 -11.56 -16.99 -5.74
C SER A 32 -11.98 -17.39 -4.32
N PRO A 33 -12.49 -18.62 -4.12
CA PRO A 33 -13.04 -19.06 -2.85
C PRO A 33 -12.00 -19.33 -1.77
N GLU A 34 -10.80 -19.78 -2.13
CA GLU A 34 -9.79 -20.22 -1.16
C GLU A 34 -9.43 -19.17 -0.10
N PRO A 35 -9.18 -17.88 -0.45
CA PRO A 35 -8.92 -16.85 0.55
C PRO A 35 -10.15 -16.55 1.45
N ILE A 36 -11.37 -16.78 0.93
CA ILE A 36 -12.59 -16.64 1.75
C ILE A 36 -12.61 -17.72 2.82
N ASP A 37 -12.38 -18.97 2.42
CA ASP A 37 -12.37 -20.12 3.34
C ASP A 37 -11.30 -19.98 4.42
N GLU A 38 -10.11 -19.43 4.06
CA GLU A 38 -9.06 -19.11 5.03
C GLU A 38 -9.51 -18.07 6.05
N MET A 39 -10.22 -17.03 5.64
CA MET A 39 -10.75 -16.01 6.55
C MET A 39 -11.90 -16.55 7.41
N VAL A 40 -12.75 -17.41 6.86
CA VAL A 40 -13.80 -18.10 7.63
C VAL A 40 -13.21 -18.95 8.75
N ALA A 41 -12.10 -19.65 8.48
CA ALA A 41 -11.39 -20.40 9.53
C ALA A 41 -10.87 -19.50 10.66
N LYS A 42 -10.72 -18.19 10.44
CA LYS A 42 -10.34 -17.15 11.42
C LYS A 42 -11.53 -16.42 12.02
N GLY A 43 -12.77 -16.79 11.66
CA GLY A 43 -13.99 -16.22 12.23
C GLY A 43 -14.74 -15.22 11.34
N ALA A 44 -14.36 -15.06 10.07
CA ALA A 44 -15.10 -14.22 9.15
C ALA A 44 -16.41 -14.89 8.69
N ILE A 45 -17.34 -14.07 8.20
CA ILE A 45 -18.55 -14.51 7.52
C ILE A 45 -18.20 -14.70 6.04
N ALA A 46 -18.50 -15.86 5.45
CA ALA A 46 -18.27 -16.12 4.04
C ALA A 46 -19.24 -15.34 3.16
N ALA A 47 -18.73 -14.79 2.05
CA ALA A 47 -19.55 -14.28 0.95
C ALA A 47 -18.85 -14.60 -0.38
N TYR A 48 -19.38 -15.55 -1.13
CA TYR A 48 -18.81 -15.98 -2.41
C TYR A 48 -19.30 -15.12 -3.57
N THR A 49 -20.35 -14.32 -3.32
CA THR A 49 -20.85 -13.29 -4.25
C THR A 49 -21.04 -11.96 -3.53
N LYS A 50 -21.12 -10.86 -4.28
CA LYS A 50 -21.38 -9.53 -3.71
C LYS A 50 -22.79 -9.46 -3.10
N GLU A 51 -23.75 -10.14 -3.69
CA GLU A 51 -25.12 -10.24 -3.21
C GLU A 51 -25.18 -10.94 -1.83
N GLU A 52 -24.41 -12.01 -1.63
CA GLU A 52 -24.27 -12.67 -0.32
C GLU A 52 -23.65 -11.73 0.71
N ALA A 53 -22.63 -10.95 0.31
CA ALA A 53 -22.01 -9.99 1.20
C ALA A 53 -22.98 -8.88 1.63
N VAL A 54 -23.78 -8.34 0.72
CA VAL A 54 -24.85 -7.37 1.04
C VAL A 54 -25.93 -7.99 1.91
N ALA A 55 -26.36 -9.22 1.62
CA ALA A 55 -27.37 -9.95 2.39
C ALA A 55 -26.94 -10.14 3.87
N ALA A 56 -25.66 -10.27 4.14
CA ALA A 56 -25.12 -10.36 5.52
C ALA A 56 -25.44 -9.14 6.39
N PHE A 57 -25.81 -7.99 5.78
CA PHE A 57 -26.23 -6.78 6.49
C PHE A 57 -27.74 -6.69 6.73
N ALA A 58 -28.52 -7.69 6.33
CA ALA A 58 -29.96 -7.78 6.60
C ALA A 58 -30.78 -6.54 6.16
N GLY A 59 -30.38 -5.88 5.08
CA GLY A 59 -31.04 -4.67 4.55
C GLY A 59 -30.54 -3.33 5.10
N GLU A 60 -29.65 -3.36 6.08
CA GLU A 60 -28.99 -2.15 6.60
C GLU A 60 -27.92 -1.63 5.62
N PRO A 61 -27.56 -0.34 5.70
CA PRO A 61 -26.45 0.21 4.93
C PRO A 61 -25.15 -0.58 5.14
N ILE A 62 -24.48 -0.91 4.02
CA ILE A 62 -23.22 -1.65 4.08
C ILE A 62 -22.02 -0.72 4.28
N LEU A 63 -20.93 -1.31 4.81
CA LEU A 63 -19.60 -0.74 4.79
C LEU A 63 -18.71 -1.74 4.06
N VAL A 64 -18.14 -1.34 2.92
CA VAL A 64 -17.24 -2.17 2.13
C VAL A 64 -15.88 -1.51 1.95
N TRP A 65 -14.82 -2.26 2.16
CA TRP A 65 -13.42 -1.87 1.92
C TRP A 65 -12.89 -2.70 0.76
N ILE A 66 -12.54 -2.02 -0.33
CA ILE A 66 -12.09 -2.63 -1.58
C ILE A 66 -10.55 -2.63 -1.61
N MET A 67 -9.94 -3.81 -1.79
CA MET A 67 -8.49 -4.05 -1.83
C MET A 67 -8.09 -4.82 -3.09
N ILE A 68 -8.43 -4.29 -4.25
CA ILE A 68 -8.20 -4.91 -5.56
C ILE A 68 -7.29 -4.03 -6.43
N PRO A 69 -6.75 -4.55 -7.56
CA PRO A 69 -5.93 -3.74 -8.47
C PRO A 69 -6.66 -2.52 -9.03
N ALA A 70 -5.93 -1.40 -9.16
CA ALA A 70 -6.46 -0.12 -9.67
C ALA A 70 -7.12 -0.23 -11.07
N SER A 71 -6.67 -1.18 -11.90
CA SER A 71 -7.22 -1.38 -13.25
C SER A 71 -8.68 -1.83 -13.29
N VAL A 72 -9.23 -2.33 -12.19
CA VAL A 72 -10.61 -2.83 -12.09
C VAL A 72 -11.45 -2.11 -11.03
N ILE A 73 -10.90 -1.08 -10.39
CA ILE A 73 -11.53 -0.40 -9.26
C ILE A 73 -12.84 0.32 -9.65
N ASP A 74 -12.88 0.98 -10.81
CA ASP A 74 -14.08 1.69 -11.27
C ASP A 74 -15.26 0.72 -11.42
N THR A 75 -15.04 -0.43 -12.04
CA THR A 75 -16.06 -1.49 -12.19
C THR A 75 -16.52 -1.99 -10.81
N ALA A 76 -15.61 -2.24 -9.89
CA ALA A 76 -15.96 -2.74 -8.57
C ALA A 76 -16.76 -1.71 -7.76
N ILE A 77 -16.38 -0.43 -7.79
CA ILE A 77 -17.13 0.64 -7.13
C ILE A 77 -18.55 0.74 -7.70
N ASP A 78 -18.70 0.68 -9.04
CA ASP A 78 -20.00 0.77 -9.68
C ASP A 78 -20.89 -0.47 -9.35
N GLU A 79 -20.33 -1.68 -9.31
CA GLU A 79 -21.02 -2.90 -8.90
C GLU A 79 -21.46 -2.84 -7.42
N TRP A 80 -20.58 -2.45 -6.51
CA TRP A 80 -20.94 -2.30 -5.11
C TRP A 80 -22.01 -1.22 -4.91
N THR A 81 -21.89 -0.09 -5.59
CA THR A 81 -22.86 1.00 -5.54
C THR A 81 -24.24 0.58 -6.05
N ALA A 82 -24.30 -0.29 -7.04
CA ALA A 82 -25.54 -0.79 -7.59
C ALA A 82 -26.31 -1.74 -6.63
N LEU A 83 -25.56 -2.46 -5.78
CA LEU A 83 -26.12 -3.41 -4.82
C LEU A 83 -26.38 -2.79 -3.43
N ALA A 84 -25.67 -1.70 -3.11
CA ALA A 84 -25.68 -1.07 -1.79
C ALA A 84 -26.99 -0.34 -1.49
N PRO A 85 -27.59 -0.53 -0.31
CA PRO A 85 -28.67 0.34 0.19
C PRO A 85 -28.20 1.80 0.32
N GLU A 86 -29.15 2.74 0.23
CA GLU A 86 -28.87 4.15 0.49
C GLU A 86 -28.24 4.35 1.88
N GLY A 87 -27.30 5.26 1.99
CA GLY A 87 -26.52 5.50 3.22
C GLY A 87 -25.29 4.59 3.38
N SER A 88 -25.05 3.68 2.44
CA SER A 88 -23.86 2.81 2.48
C SER A 88 -22.56 3.57 2.26
N ASN A 89 -21.48 3.00 2.78
CA ASN A 89 -20.14 3.58 2.71
C ASN A 89 -19.21 2.62 1.97
N ILE A 90 -18.56 3.13 0.92
CA ILE A 90 -17.60 2.41 0.10
C ILE A 90 -16.22 3.02 0.36
N ILE A 91 -15.22 2.18 0.58
CA ILE A 91 -13.82 2.57 0.76
C ILE A 91 -13.01 1.98 -0.38
N ASP A 92 -12.39 2.84 -1.18
CA ASP A 92 -11.28 2.43 -2.05
C ASP A 92 -9.99 2.45 -1.21
N GLY A 93 -9.52 1.28 -0.80
CA GLY A 93 -8.31 1.11 0.01
C GLY A 93 -7.10 0.68 -0.80
N GLY A 94 -7.22 0.63 -2.12
CA GLY A 94 -6.16 0.27 -3.06
C GLY A 94 -5.16 1.40 -3.33
N ASN A 95 -4.26 1.15 -4.26
CA ASN A 95 -3.38 2.16 -4.82
C ASN A 95 -4.00 2.70 -6.12
N SER A 96 -5.00 3.56 -5.99
CA SER A 96 -5.71 4.14 -7.13
C SER A 96 -5.16 5.52 -7.50
N ASP A 97 -5.32 5.90 -8.77
CA ASP A 97 -4.99 7.24 -9.21
C ASP A 97 -6.01 8.23 -8.67
N TYR A 98 -5.55 9.18 -7.86
CA TYR A 98 -6.36 10.20 -7.21
C TYR A 98 -7.18 11.06 -8.18
N ARG A 99 -6.74 11.19 -9.43
CA ARG A 99 -7.41 11.99 -10.47
C ARG A 99 -8.81 11.47 -10.80
N GLY A 100 -9.04 10.17 -10.57
CA GLY A 100 -10.35 9.54 -10.77
C GLY A 100 -11.32 9.70 -9.60
N ASP A 101 -10.84 10.01 -8.40
CA ASP A 101 -11.63 9.87 -7.17
C ASP A 101 -12.79 10.85 -7.07
N SER A 102 -12.64 12.09 -7.54
CA SER A 102 -13.77 13.07 -7.56
C SER A 102 -14.93 12.53 -8.39
N ALA A 103 -14.67 12.03 -9.59
CA ALA A 103 -15.70 11.48 -10.45
C ALA A 103 -16.33 10.19 -9.89
N ARG A 104 -15.53 9.33 -9.24
CA ARG A 104 -16.01 8.15 -8.50
C ARG A 104 -16.95 8.56 -7.38
N SER A 105 -16.54 9.54 -6.55
CA SER A 105 -17.33 10.06 -5.45
C SER A 105 -18.66 10.66 -5.90
N GLU A 106 -18.68 11.40 -7.02
CA GLU A 106 -19.90 11.96 -7.60
C GLU A 106 -20.88 10.85 -8.04
N ARG A 107 -20.38 9.80 -8.73
CA ARG A 107 -21.21 8.65 -9.16
C ARG A 107 -21.81 7.90 -7.98
N VAL A 108 -21.02 7.66 -6.94
CA VAL A 108 -21.46 6.98 -5.71
C VAL A 108 -22.48 7.82 -4.95
N SER A 109 -22.25 9.13 -4.83
CA SER A 109 -23.17 10.07 -4.15
C SER A 109 -24.50 10.21 -4.87
N ALA A 110 -24.53 10.12 -6.20
CA ALA A 110 -25.75 10.15 -6.99
C ALA A 110 -26.70 8.95 -6.69
N LYS A 111 -26.18 7.92 -6.02
CA LYS A 111 -26.94 6.75 -5.55
C LYS A 111 -27.23 6.76 -4.04
N GLY A 112 -27.00 7.90 -3.37
CA GLY A 112 -27.21 8.04 -1.93
C GLY A 112 -26.14 7.31 -1.07
N CYS A 113 -25.02 6.91 -1.65
CA CYS A 113 -23.90 6.28 -0.95
C CYS A 113 -22.74 7.26 -0.77
N ASN A 114 -21.72 6.87 0.02
CA ASN A 114 -20.53 7.66 0.26
C ASN A 114 -19.29 6.91 -0.20
N LEU A 115 -18.26 7.63 -0.70
CA LEU A 115 -16.96 7.09 -1.04
C LEU A 115 -15.89 7.76 -0.17
N LEU A 116 -14.99 6.94 0.40
CA LEU A 116 -13.70 7.36 0.93
C LEU A 116 -12.58 6.76 0.09
N ASP A 117 -11.53 7.51 -0.15
CA ASP A 117 -10.26 7.06 -0.69
C ASP A 117 -9.25 6.93 0.46
N ILE A 118 -8.66 5.74 0.62
CA ILE A 118 -7.71 5.47 1.70
C ILE A 118 -6.43 4.88 1.14
N GLY A 119 -5.42 5.72 1.01
CA GLY A 119 -4.07 5.27 0.72
C GLY A 119 -3.48 4.53 1.92
N THR A 120 -3.24 3.22 1.79
CA THR A 120 -2.75 2.36 2.88
C THR A 120 -1.27 2.04 2.68
N SER A 121 -0.47 2.25 3.73
CA SER A 121 0.94 1.88 3.82
C SER A 121 1.18 0.95 5.02
N GLY A 122 2.26 0.15 4.99
CA GLY A 122 2.60 -0.83 6.03
C GLY A 122 3.03 -2.19 5.46
N GLY A 123 2.69 -2.47 4.21
CA GLY A 123 3.09 -3.67 3.48
C GLY A 123 2.75 -4.96 4.23
N VAL A 124 3.65 -5.96 4.12
CA VAL A 124 3.47 -7.27 4.78
C VAL A 124 3.68 -7.21 6.30
N HIS A 125 4.11 -6.09 6.84
CA HIS A 125 4.35 -5.90 8.27
C HIS A 125 3.18 -5.21 9.01
N GLY A 126 2.10 -4.85 8.29
CA GLY A 126 0.94 -4.15 8.85
C GLY A 126 0.29 -4.86 10.04
N MET A 127 0.28 -6.19 10.06
CA MET A 127 -0.21 -6.98 11.20
C MET A 127 0.55 -6.65 12.48
N LYS A 128 1.87 -6.57 12.43
CA LYS A 128 2.71 -6.36 13.61
C LYS A 128 2.92 -4.89 13.96
N ARG A 129 3.16 -4.05 12.95
CA ARG A 129 3.54 -2.63 13.13
C ARG A 129 2.34 -1.69 13.12
N GLY A 130 1.20 -2.11 12.57
CA GLY A 130 0.07 -1.25 12.24
C GLY A 130 0.21 -0.65 10.84
N PHE A 131 -0.92 -0.21 10.31
CA PHE A 131 -1.00 0.44 9.01
C PHE A 131 -0.94 1.96 9.16
N CYS A 132 -0.33 2.64 8.18
CA CYS A 132 -0.40 4.08 8.04
C CYS A 132 -1.41 4.39 6.92
N MET A 133 -2.48 5.15 7.26
CA MET A 133 -3.61 5.37 6.36
C MET A 133 -3.89 6.85 6.15
N MET A 134 -3.88 7.26 4.90
CA MET A 134 -4.17 8.61 4.43
C MET A 134 -5.59 8.64 3.87
N VAL A 135 -6.50 9.39 4.49
CA VAL A 135 -7.93 9.34 4.17
C VAL A 135 -8.38 10.62 3.48
N GLY A 136 -9.04 10.47 2.33
CA GLY A 136 -9.78 11.52 1.62
C GLY A 136 -11.27 11.23 1.58
N GLY A 137 -12.07 12.26 1.37
CA GLY A 137 -13.53 12.18 1.27
C GLY A 137 -14.28 12.90 2.38
N ASN A 138 -15.50 12.50 2.63
CA ASN A 138 -16.36 13.17 3.63
C ASN A 138 -15.83 12.93 5.06
N ARG A 139 -15.60 14.02 5.79
CA ARG A 139 -15.07 13.98 7.15
C ARG A 139 -15.98 13.24 8.14
N SER A 140 -17.30 13.35 8.02
CA SER A 140 -18.22 12.64 8.93
C SER A 140 -18.17 11.13 8.73
N ILE A 141 -17.91 10.67 7.49
CA ILE A 141 -17.73 9.25 7.21
C ILE A 141 -16.38 8.77 7.72
N TYR A 142 -15.31 9.57 7.57
CA TYR A 142 -14.04 9.28 8.21
C TYR A 142 -14.18 9.10 9.72
N GLU A 143 -14.88 10.01 10.41
CA GLU A 143 -15.14 9.92 11.86
C GLU A 143 -15.94 8.66 12.21
N TYR A 144 -16.92 8.29 11.39
CA TYR A 144 -17.70 7.06 11.56
C TYR A 144 -16.84 5.79 11.47
N VAL A 145 -15.91 5.72 10.51
CA VAL A 145 -15.05 4.53 10.32
C VAL A 145 -13.78 4.55 11.18
N SER A 146 -13.50 5.64 11.91
CA SER A 146 -12.29 5.78 12.74
C SER A 146 -12.03 4.61 13.69
N PRO A 147 -13.04 3.97 14.33
CA PRO A 147 -12.77 2.78 15.18
C PRO A 147 -12.13 1.61 14.43
N LEU A 148 -12.43 1.44 13.12
CA LEU A 148 -11.77 0.44 12.28
C LEU A 148 -10.32 0.86 11.99
N LEU A 149 -10.14 2.14 11.68
CA LEU A 149 -8.81 2.70 11.38
C LEU A 149 -7.89 2.65 12.60
N ASP A 150 -8.43 2.94 13.80
CA ASP A 150 -7.68 2.80 15.07
C ASP A 150 -7.19 1.36 15.27
N THR A 151 -8.07 0.38 15.01
CA THR A 151 -7.71 -1.05 15.08
C THR A 151 -6.59 -1.38 14.10
N LEU A 152 -6.71 -0.92 12.87
CA LEU A 152 -5.70 -1.18 11.83
C LEU A 152 -4.38 -0.46 12.10
N ALA A 153 -4.42 0.75 12.66
CA ALA A 153 -3.23 1.53 12.99
C ALA A 153 -2.43 0.98 14.16
N ALA A 154 -3.06 0.28 15.11
CA ALA A 154 -2.35 -0.25 16.29
C ALA A 154 -1.27 -1.28 15.90
N PRO A 155 -0.12 -1.35 16.64
CA PRO A 155 0.26 -0.51 17.77
C PRO A 155 1.02 0.77 17.41
N SER A 156 1.58 0.89 16.21
CA SER A 156 2.55 1.95 15.85
C SER A 156 2.19 2.70 14.57
N GLY A 157 1.08 2.33 13.91
CA GLY A 157 0.57 3.05 12.76
C GLY A 157 -0.24 4.29 13.15
N ALA A 158 -0.74 4.98 12.14
CA ALA A 158 -1.57 6.17 12.31
C ALA A 158 -2.54 6.34 11.14
N HIS A 159 -3.58 7.12 11.35
CA HIS A 159 -4.46 7.55 10.26
C HIS A 159 -4.85 9.02 10.43
N SER A 160 -5.16 9.68 9.32
CA SER A 160 -5.66 11.05 9.35
C SER A 160 -6.49 11.36 8.11
N HIS A 161 -7.42 12.30 8.27
CA HIS A 161 -8.19 12.87 7.17
C HIS A 161 -7.44 14.05 6.56
N PHE A 162 -7.18 14.00 5.27
CA PHE A 162 -6.35 14.99 4.55
C PHE A 162 -7.15 15.97 3.70
N GLY A 163 -8.43 15.71 3.44
CA GLY A 163 -9.22 16.62 2.63
C GLY A 163 -10.36 15.95 1.86
N PRO A 164 -10.84 16.58 0.78
CA PRO A 164 -11.93 16.04 -0.04
C PRO A 164 -11.50 14.73 -0.73
N SER A 165 -12.44 14.14 -1.47
CA SER A 165 -12.18 12.93 -2.26
C SER A 165 -10.95 13.09 -3.16
N GLY A 166 -10.07 12.09 -3.15
CA GLY A 166 -8.77 12.07 -3.80
C GLY A 166 -7.60 12.51 -2.92
N ALA A 167 -7.86 13.18 -1.78
CA ALA A 167 -6.78 13.65 -0.91
C ALA A 167 -5.98 12.52 -0.27
N GLY A 168 -6.61 11.41 0.05
CA GLY A 168 -5.95 10.22 0.62
C GLY A 168 -5.00 9.58 -0.38
N HIS A 169 -5.49 9.25 -1.56
CA HIS A 169 -4.66 8.68 -2.64
C HIS A 169 -3.57 9.65 -3.10
N TYR A 170 -3.86 10.96 -3.17
CA TYR A 170 -2.84 11.95 -3.49
C TYR A 170 -1.69 11.97 -2.49
N VAL A 171 -1.99 12.01 -1.18
CA VAL A 171 -0.96 11.99 -0.14
C VAL A 171 -0.18 10.67 -0.17
N LYS A 172 -0.87 9.54 -0.41
CA LYS A 172 -0.23 8.23 -0.54
C LYS A 172 0.68 8.15 -1.77
N MET A 173 0.25 8.69 -2.89
CA MET A 173 1.04 8.76 -4.13
C MET A 173 2.36 9.52 -3.91
N VAL A 174 2.29 10.69 -3.27
CA VAL A 174 3.49 11.50 -2.94
C VAL A 174 4.38 10.77 -1.93
N HIS A 175 3.79 10.11 -0.91
CA HIS A 175 4.54 9.26 0.03
C HIS A 175 5.38 8.20 -0.73
N ASN A 176 4.79 7.48 -1.68
CA ASN A 176 5.51 6.46 -2.43
C ASN A 176 6.61 7.06 -3.34
N ALA A 177 6.39 8.23 -3.90
CA ALA A 177 7.43 8.93 -4.65
C ALA A 177 8.63 9.31 -3.77
N ILE A 178 8.38 9.79 -2.54
CA ILE A 178 9.43 10.04 -1.53
C ILE A 178 10.16 8.74 -1.19
N GLU A 179 9.42 7.64 -1.00
CA GLU A 179 9.99 6.31 -0.73
C GLU A 179 10.98 5.89 -1.83
N TYR A 180 10.67 6.13 -3.11
CA TYR A 180 11.58 5.85 -4.23
C TYR A 180 12.90 6.61 -4.09
N GLY A 181 12.85 7.90 -3.80
CA GLY A 181 14.05 8.72 -3.59
C GLY A 181 14.89 8.25 -2.39
N MET A 182 14.25 7.93 -1.27
CA MET A 182 14.92 7.43 -0.08
C MET A 182 15.59 6.07 -0.31
N MET A 183 14.89 5.15 -0.95
CA MET A 183 15.42 3.84 -1.31
C MET A 183 16.64 3.95 -2.23
N GLN A 184 16.52 4.81 -3.25
CA GLN A 184 17.61 5.03 -4.21
C GLN A 184 18.85 5.60 -3.54
N SER A 185 18.69 6.62 -2.69
CA SER A 185 19.81 7.25 -1.97
C SER A 185 20.53 6.27 -1.04
N LEU A 186 19.78 5.42 -0.32
CA LEU A 186 20.36 4.36 0.50
C LEU A 186 21.12 3.34 -0.37
N ALA A 187 20.51 2.86 -1.44
CA ALA A 187 21.11 1.85 -2.31
C ALA A 187 22.41 2.35 -2.98
N GLU A 188 22.45 3.60 -3.44
CA GLU A 188 23.64 4.24 -3.98
C GLU A 188 24.74 4.41 -2.93
N GLY A 189 24.37 4.81 -1.71
CA GLY A 189 25.29 4.92 -0.58
C GLY A 189 25.95 3.58 -0.24
N TYR A 190 25.18 2.52 -0.13
CA TYR A 190 25.71 1.17 0.10
C TYR A 190 26.58 0.69 -1.06
N ARG A 191 26.20 0.98 -2.31
CA ARG A 191 27.04 0.70 -3.48
C ARG A 191 28.36 1.44 -3.42
N MET A 192 28.35 2.72 -3.02
CA MET A 192 29.57 3.51 -2.86
C MET A 192 30.50 2.94 -1.78
N LEU A 193 29.96 2.45 -0.66
CA LEU A 193 30.77 1.75 0.35
C LEU A 193 31.39 0.46 -0.18
N ARG A 194 30.63 -0.30 -0.99
CA ARG A 194 31.09 -1.55 -1.56
C ARG A 194 32.17 -1.35 -2.64
N GLU A 195 31.94 -0.44 -3.57
CA GLU A 195 32.78 -0.26 -4.76
C GLU A 195 33.88 0.81 -4.54
N GLY A 196 33.85 1.52 -3.42
CA GLY A 196 34.72 2.62 -3.08
C GLY A 196 36.17 2.21 -2.77
N PRO A 197 37.02 3.17 -2.35
CA PRO A 197 38.47 2.94 -2.17
C PRO A 197 38.82 2.11 -0.94
N ILE A 198 37.94 2.03 0.07
CA ILE A 198 38.16 1.22 1.29
C ILE A 198 37.42 -0.11 1.06
N ARG A 199 38.19 -1.21 1.09
CA ARG A 199 37.66 -2.55 0.86
C ARG A 199 37.22 -3.21 2.16
N ASP A 200 36.46 -4.29 2.02
CA ASP A 200 36.02 -5.17 3.12
C ASP A 200 35.17 -4.49 4.20
N ILE A 201 34.47 -3.42 3.82
CA ILE A 201 33.48 -2.80 4.72
C ILE A 201 32.29 -3.74 4.88
N ASP A 202 31.99 -4.08 6.14
CA ASP A 202 30.76 -4.80 6.49
C ASP A 202 29.55 -3.86 6.32
N LEU A 203 28.82 -4.02 5.22
CA LEU A 203 27.68 -3.15 4.87
C LEU A 203 26.50 -3.35 5.81
N ALA A 204 26.24 -4.57 6.25
CA ALA A 204 25.15 -4.86 7.20
C ALA A 204 25.44 -4.17 8.54
N ARG A 205 26.71 -4.26 9.00
CA ARG A 205 27.15 -3.58 10.22
C ARG A 205 27.09 -2.07 10.11
N ALA A 206 27.42 -1.50 8.95
CA ALA A 206 27.28 -0.06 8.71
C ALA A 206 25.81 0.38 8.87
N GLY A 207 24.88 -0.37 8.25
CA GLY A 207 23.45 -0.10 8.36
C GLY A 207 22.91 -0.25 9.80
N GLU A 208 23.35 -1.27 10.52
CA GLU A 208 23.02 -1.45 11.92
C GLU A 208 23.45 -0.25 12.78
N VAL A 209 24.69 0.21 12.61
CA VAL A 209 25.20 1.37 13.34
C VAL A 209 24.39 2.62 13.01
N TRP A 210 23.99 2.81 11.75
CA TRP A 210 23.17 3.95 11.34
C TRP A 210 21.76 3.94 11.93
N GLN A 211 21.25 2.80 12.38
CA GLN A 211 19.95 2.75 13.06
C GLN A 211 19.98 3.36 14.46
N HIS A 212 21.19 3.63 15.03
CA HIS A 212 21.34 4.17 16.37
C HIS A 212 21.78 5.64 16.33
N SER A 213 20.81 6.56 16.51
CA SER A 213 21.05 8.02 16.63
C SER A 213 21.68 8.71 15.41
N SER A 214 21.59 8.09 14.24
CA SER A 214 22.00 8.69 12.97
C SER A 214 20.81 9.37 12.28
N VAL A 215 21.06 10.44 11.52
CA VAL A 215 20.03 11.15 10.76
C VAL A 215 19.48 10.34 9.56
N VAL A 216 20.13 9.25 9.16
CA VAL A 216 19.64 8.33 8.14
C VAL A 216 18.88 7.13 8.71
N THR A 217 18.62 7.12 10.02
CA THR A 217 17.78 6.12 10.67
C THR A 217 16.40 6.08 10.00
N SER A 218 16.03 4.90 9.51
CA SER A 218 14.74 4.69 8.86
C SER A 218 14.42 3.21 8.79
N TRP A 219 13.14 2.89 8.60
CA TRP A 219 12.74 1.51 8.34
C TRP A 219 13.40 0.96 7.05
N LEU A 220 13.54 1.79 6.03
CA LEU A 220 14.24 1.38 4.78
C LEU A 220 15.71 1.03 5.03
N ASN A 221 16.40 1.75 5.91
CA ASN A 221 17.78 1.39 6.29
C ASN A 221 17.82 0.10 7.12
N GLU A 222 16.87 -0.12 8.03
CA GLU A 222 16.72 -1.39 8.77
C GLU A 222 16.59 -2.57 7.81
N LEU A 223 15.68 -2.48 6.83
CA LEU A 223 15.48 -3.51 5.82
C LEU A 223 16.69 -3.72 4.90
N SER A 224 17.45 -2.65 4.62
CA SER A 224 18.70 -2.75 3.87
C SER A 224 19.75 -3.54 4.65
N ALA A 225 19.95 -3.21 5.93
CA ALA A 225 20.89 -3.89 6.80
C ALA A 225 20.52 -5.39 6.97
N GLU A 226 19.23 -5.68 7.12
CA GLU A 226 18.71 -7.04 7.20
C GLU A 226 18.98 -7.83 5.90
N ALA A 227 18.67 -7.26 4.73
CA ALA A 227 18.93 -7.90 3.44
C ALA A 227 20.43 -8.18 3.22
N LEU A 228 21.29 -7.23 3.59
CA LEU A 228 22.74 -7.37 3.48
C LEU A 228 23.34 -8.34 4.52
N SER A 229 22.72 -8.50 5.68
CA SER A 229 23.10 -9.50 6.67
C SER A 229 22.78 -10.93 6.19
N GLU A 230 21.64 -11.10 5.51
CA GLU A 230 21.25 -12.40 4.94
C GLU A 230 22.06 -12.77 3.69
N SER A 231 22.35 -11.79 2.83
CA SER A 231 23.12 -11.97 1.61
C SER A 231 23.99 -10.74 1.32
N PRO A 232 25.25 -10.69 1.79
CA PRO A 232 26.15 -9.54 1.60
C PRO A 232 26.39 -9.18 0.13
N GLU A 233 26.33 -10.17 -0.76
CA GLU A 233 26.52 -10.01 -2.20
C GLU A 233 25.20 -9.88 -2.98
N LEU A 234 24.06 -9.97 -2.30
CA LEU A 234 22.70 -9.98 -2.90
C LEU A 234 22.59 -11.06 -4.00
N GLU A 235 23.11 -12.24 -3.70
CA GLU A 235 23.09 -13.39 -4.61
C GLU A 235 21.64 -13.84 -4.86
N GLY A 236 21.37 -14.26 -6.11
CA GLY A 236 20.02 -14.70 -6.49
C GLY A 236 19.02 -13.58 -6.71
N ILE A 237 19.41 -12.29 -6.60
CA ILE A 237 18.59 -11.14 -6.91
C ILE A 237 19.02 -10.59 -8.27
N ASP A 238 18.09 -10.53 -9.23
CA ASP A 238 18.40 -10.07 -10.59
C ASP A 238 18.56 -8.55 -10.71
N GLY A 239 18.01 -7.78 -9.78
CA GLY A 239 18.14 -6.32 -9.74
C GLY A 239 17.17 -5.57 -10.65
N VAL A 240 16.18 -6.24 -11.23
CA VAL A 240 15.09 -5.61 -11.95
C VAL A 240 14.07 -5.05 -10.96
N VAL A 241 13.75 -3.77 -11.07
CA VAL A 241 12.89 -3.07 -10.12
C VAL A 241 11.66 -2.53 -10.82
N ALA A 242 10.51 -3.16 -10.59
CA ALA A 242 9.24 -2.69 -11.15
C ALA A 242 8.78 -1.39 -10.47
N GLU A 243 7.97 -0.60 -11.17
CA GLU A 243 7.23 0.54 -10.62
C GLU A 243 5.74 0.19 -10.48
N SER A 244 5.01 0.87 -9.60
CA SER A 244 3.62 0.57 -9.26
C SER A 244 2.63 1.71 -9.56
N GLY A 245 3.07 2.72 -10.33
CA GLY A 245 2.25 3.83 -10.81
C GLY A 245 2.39 5.12 -10.00
N GLU A 246 2.48 5.06 -8.67
CA GLU A 246 2.36 6.24 -7.81
C GLU A 246 3.47 7.28 -8.04
N ALA A 247 4.72 6.83 -8.24
CA ALA A 247 5.81 7.76 -8.56
C ALA A 247 5.63 8.39 -9.94
N ARG A 248 5.12 7.63 -10.90
CA ARG A 248 4.77 8.13 -12.25
C ARG A 248 3.71 9.22 -12.16
N TRP A 249 2.59 8.96 -11.47
CA TRP A 249 1.50 9.93 -11.30
C TRP A 249 1.98 11.18 -10.54
N THR A 250 2.88 11.02 -9.57
CA THR A 250 3.50 12.16 -8.86
C THR A 250 4.30 13.03 -9.81
N LEU A 251 5.13 12.42 -10.67
CA LEU A 251 5.95 13.15 -11.65
C LEU A 251 5.10 13.81 -12.73
N GLU A 252 4.06 13.14 -13.22
CA GLU A 252 3.09 13.70 -14.16
C GLU A 252 2.40 14.94 -13.56
N THR A 253 1.85 14.82 -12.35
CA THR A 253 1.20 15.92 -11.63
C THR A 253 2.18 17.08 -11.37
N ALA A 254 3.41 16.77 -10.95
CA ALA A 254 4.44 17.79 -10.73
C ALA A 254 4.79 18.54 -12.00
N ASN A 255 4.88 17.84 -13.13
CA ASN A 255 5.16 18.42 -14.43
C ASN A 255 4.01 19.34 -14.88
N GLU A 256 2.76 18.94 -14.73
CA GLU A 256 1.57 19.76 -15.01
C GLU A 256 1.55 21.05 -14.18
N LEU A 257 2.03 20.99 -12.95
CA LEU A 257 2.10 22.12 -12.01
C LEU A 257 3.39 22.95 -12.14
N GLY A 258 4.36 22.52 -12.96
CA GLY A 258 5.66 23.16 -13.08
C GLY A 258 6.53 23.03 -11.81
N ILE A 259 6.33 21.98 -11.00
CA ILE A 259 7.08 21.70 -9.77
C ILE A 259 8.22 20.72 -10.10
N PRO A 260 9.49 21.13 -10.07
CA PRO A 260 10.59 20.21 -10.36
C PRO A 260 10.84 19.22 -9.22
N LEU A 261 10.92 17.93 -9.52
CA LEU A 261 11.19 16.84 -8.57
C LEU A 261 12.43 16.03 -9.02
N PRO A 262 13.64 16.65 -9.11
CA PRO A 262 14.81 16.00 -9.72
C PRO A 262 15.26 14.72 -9.00
N ALA A 263 15.18 14.62 -7.68
CA ALA A 263 15.57 13.44 -6.92
C ALA A 263 14.60 12.26 -7.18
N ILE A 264 13.31 12.54 -7.22
CA ILE A 264 12.28 11.53 -7.51
C ILE A 264 12.38 11.09 -8.97
N GLN A 265 12.58 12.03 -9.90
CA GLN A 265 12.78 11.70 -11.32
C GLN A 265 13.98 10.78 -11.51
N ALA A 266 15.13 11.10 -10.94
CA ALA A 266 16.33 10.26 -11.04
C ALA A 266 16.09 8.85 -10.48
N SER A 267 15.40 8.72 -9.35
CA SER A 267 15.08 7.42 -8.77
C SER A 267 14.10 6.61 -9.62
N PHE A 268 13.17 7.27 -10.29
CA PHE A 268 12.24 6.64 -11.21
C PHE A 268 12.96 6.16 -12.48
N ASP A 269 13.84 6.98 -13.05
CA ASP A 269 14.63 6.66 -14.25
C ASP A 269 15.53 5.43 -14.01
N VAL A 270 16.15 5.30 -12.83
CA VAL A 270 16.95 4.11 -12.46
C VAL A 270 16.08 2.85 -12.48
N ARG A 271 14.84 2.91 -12.01
CA ARG A 271 13.95 1.74 -12.08
C ARG A 271 13.59 1.37 -13.50
N LEU A 272 13.29 2.35 -14.36
CA LEU A 272 13.02 2.09 -15.78
C LEU A 272 14.25 1.47 -16.47
N ALA A 273 15.43 2.04 -16.27
CA ALA A 273 16.69 1.52 -16.82
C ALA A 273 16.97 0.09 -16.35
N SER A 274 16.64 -0.26 -15.10
CA SER A 274 16.79 -1.62 -14.60
C SER A 274 15.92 -2.64 -15.34
N GLN A 275 14.75 -2.22 -15.82
CA GLN A 275 13.84 -3.07 -16.62
C GLN A 275 14.37 -3.28 -18.04
N GLU A 276 15.25 -2.39 -18.51
CA GLU A 276 15.96 -2.49 -19.78
C GLU A 276 17.30 -3.24 -19.65
N GLY A 277 17.63 -3.72 -18.46
CA GLY A 277 18.82 -4.53 -18.18
C GLY A 277 19.99 -3.76 -17.55
N GLU A 278 19.86 -2.48 -17.23
CA GLU A 278 20.87 -1.71 -16.49
C GLU A 278 20.81 -2.06 -14.99
N VAL A 279 21.38 -3.21 -14.64
CA VAL A 279 21.37 -3.71 -13.26
C VAL A 279 22.75 -3.60 -12.61
N ASN A 280 22.77 -3.35 -11.30
CA ASN A 280 23.97 -3.23 -10.50
C ASN A 280 23.67 -3.53 -9.02
N PHE A 281 24.65 -3.40 -8.13
CA PHE A 281 24.47 -3.66 -6.70
C PHE A 281 23.35 -2.81 -6.08
N ALA A 282 23.25 -1.53 -6.47
CA ALA A 282 22.19 -0.66 -5.93
C ALA A 282 20.80 -1.14 -6.36
N THR A 283 20.59 -1.50 -7.63
CA THR A 283 19.29 -2.00 -8.10
C THR A 283 18.93 -3.35 -7.47
N LYS A 284 19.91 -4.21 -7.18
CA LYS A 284 19.70 -5.45 -6.42
C LYS A 284 19.24 -5.14 -4.99
N LEU A 285 19.85 -4.16 -4.33
CA LEU A 285 19.42 -3.75 -2.98
C LEU A 285 18.01 -3.14 -2.99
N LEU A 286 17.65 -2.37 -4.02
CA LEU A 286 16.28 -1.88 -4.21
C LEU A 286 15.27 -3.02 -4.32
N ALA A 287 15.58 -4.06 -5.10
CA ALA A 287 14.72 -5.25 -5.24
C ALA A 287 14.59 -5.99 -3.90
N ALA A 288 15.70 -6.15 -3.16
CA ALA A 288 15.70 -6.75 -1.82
C ALA A 288 14.84 -5.97 -0.83
N GLN A 289 14.97 -4.65 -0.76
CA GLN A 289 14.14 -3.80 0.09
C GLN A 289 12.64 -3.98 -0.21
N ARG A 290 12.26 -3.94 -1.52
CA ARG A 290 10.86 -4.13 -1.95
C ARG A 290 10.31 -5.50 -1.57
N ASN A 291 11.12 -6.53 -1.66
CA ASN A 291 10.75 -7.86 -1.18
C ASN A 291 10.49 -7.85 0.33
N LYS A 292 11.38 -7.24 1.12
CA LYS A 292 11.29 -7.21 2.58
C LYS A 292 10.02 -6.52 3.09
N PHE A 293 9.65 -5.34 2.56
CA PHE A 293 8.45 -4.65 3.05
C PHE A 293 7.16 -5.01 2.30
N GLY A 294 7.24 -5.42 1.03
CA GLY A 294 6.07 -5.62 0.17
C GLY A 294 5.87 -7.05 -0.32
N GLY A 295 6.81 -7.97 -0.06
CA GLY A 295 6.78 -9.33 -0.59
C GLY A 295 6.84 -9.36 -2.13
N HIS A 296 7.46 -8.35 -2.77
CA HIS A 296 7.64 -8.31 -4.21
C HIS A 296 8.64 -9.38 -4.67
N ASP A 297 8.44 -9.90 -5.87
CA ASP A 297 9.37 -10.87 -6.45
C ASP A 297 10.76 -10.24 -6.68
N ILE A 298 11.80 -10.97 -6.33
CA ILE A 298 13.22 -10.58 -6.50
C ILE A 298 13.82 -11.07 -7.81
N ASN A 299 13.11 -11.90 -8.57
CA ASN A 299 13.58 -12.56 -9.80
C ASN A 299 12.81 -12.09 -11.05
N GLY A 300 12.30 -10.87 -11.07
CA GLY A 300 11.68 -10.23 -12.23
C GLY A 300 10.42 -10.90 -12.78
N LYS A 301 9.91 -11.95 -12.13
CA LYS A 301 8.64 -12.59 -12.49
C LYS A 301 7.51 -11.79 -11.84
N GLN A 302 6.77 -11.06 -12.65
CA GLN A 302 5.49 -10.45 -12.26
C GLN A 302 4.35 -11.44 -12.37
#